data_609d90c9c9782990dc635d23b55cf352
#
_entry.id   609d90c9c9782990dc635d23b55cf352
#
_cell.length_a   1.000
_cell.length_b   1.000
_cell.length_c   1.000
_cell.angle_alpha   90.00
_cell.angle_beta   90.00
_cell.angle_gamma   90.00
#
_symmetry.space_group_name_H-M   'P 1'
#
loop_
_entity.id
_entity.type
_entity.pdbx_description
1 polymer ?
#
loop_
_entity_poly.entity_id
_entity_poly.type
_entity_poly.pdbx_seq_one_letter_code
_entity_poly.pdbx_strand_id
1 'polypeptide(L)'
;SGTSWIREVLPIQWRVALVSLVFHAATQFFTLIALYFHGQADAGRLGMTLTVTTAIQGMALSWIHTKFAVISNYHANRNREAAGTLWRRAAAVSSGLMVLALTALVVIIGCLPLLERGWESRFIEPWQIAVLGLGCTANHLIAVQSFYVLAQKSRPFLLPSLVGFSLTGLAVLG
;
A
#
# COMPACT_ATOMS: atom_id res chain seq x y z
N SER A 1 -11.23 37.03 4.06
CA SER A 1 -11.02 36.38 2.76
C SER A 1 -11.37 34.92 2.93
N GLY A 2 -12.61 34.54 2.52
CA GLY A 2 -13.08 33.17 2.60
C GLY A 2 -12.38 32.32 1.55
N THR A 3 -11.59 31.37 2.01
CA THR A 3 -10.98 30.32 1.16
C THR A 3 -12.12 29.56 0.47
N SER A 4 -12.20 29.63 -0.84
CA SER A 4 -13.24 28.90 -1.58
C SER A 4 -12.86 27.42 -1.58
N TRP A 5 -13.44 26.66 -0.65
CA TRP A 5 -13.20 25.22 -0.45
C TRP A 5 -13.31 24.45 -1.78
N ILE A 6 -14.29 24.78 -2.62
CA ILE A 6 -14.52 24.16 -3.92
C ILE A 6 -13.34 24.40 -4.90
N ARG A 7 -12.75 25.60 -4.88
CA ARG A 7 -11.68 25.94 -5.82
C ARG A 7 -10.30 25.42 -5.41
N GLU A 8 -10.06 25.27 -4.11
CA GLU A 8 -8.73 24.91 -3.61
C GLU A 8 -8.63 23.43 -3.18
N VAL A 9 -9.67 22.88 -2.56
CA VAL A 9 -9.65 21.55 -1.97
C VAL A 9 -10.17 20.48 -2.92
N LEU A 10 -11.29 20.76 -3.60
CA LEU A 10 -11.95 19.78 -4.48
C LEU A 10 -11.04 19.26 -5.62
N PRO A 11 -10.23 20.09 -6.32
CA PRO A 11 -9.34 19.61 -7.38
C PRO A 11 -8.24 18.67 -6.87
N ILE A 12 -7.84 18.81 -5.60
CA ILE A 12 -6.83 17.94 -4.97
C ILE A 12 -7.49 16.63 -4.56
N GLN A 13 -8.64 16.71 -3.89
CA GLN A 13 -9.35 15.52 -3.40
C GLN A 13 -9.83 14.63 -4.54
N TRP A 14 -10.37 15.20 -5.61
CA TRP A 14 -10.78 14.43 -6.79
C TRP A 14 -9.64 13.59 -7.37
N ARG A 15 -8.45 14.16 -7.47
CA ARG A 15 -7.28 13.45 -7.99
C ARG A 15 -6.83 12.30 -7.07
N VAL A 16 -6.82 12.54 -5.76
CA VAL A 16 -6.51 11.50 -4.77
C VAL A 16 -7.56 10.40 -4.81
N ALA A 17 -8.84 10.77 -4.89
CA ALA A 17 -9.94 9.80 -5.00
C ALA A 17 -9.82 8.94 -6.25
N LEU A 18 -9.48 9.54 -7.41
CA LEU A 18 -9.30 8.81 -8.66
C LEU A 18 -8.15 7.79 -8.57
N VAL A 19 -6.99 8.20 -8.04
CA VAL A 19 -5.84 7.28 -7.84
C VAL A 19 -6.21 6.14 -6.89
N SER A 20 -6.92 6.45 -5.79
CA SER A 20 -7.37 5.44 -4.83
C SER A 20 -8.38 4.49 -5.45
N LEU A 21 -9.31 4.99 -6.27
CA LEU A 21 -10.29 4.17 -6.98
C LEU A 21 -9.61 3.20 -7.95
N VAL A 22 -8.68 3.71 -8.77
CA VAL A 22 -7.93 2.88 -9.74
C VAL A 22 -7.11 1.81 -9.01
N PHE A 23 -6.44 2.17 -7.91
CA PHE A 23 -5.70 1.21 -7.09
C PHE A 23 -6.61 0.13 -6.51
N HIS A 24 -7.75 0.53 -5.96
CA HIS A 24 -8.71 -0.41 -5.38
C HIS A 24 -9.32 -1.33 -6.46
N ALA A 25 -9.70 -0.76 -7.60
CA ALA A 25 -10.19 -1.53 -8.73
C ALA A 25 -9.15 -2.55 -9.23
N ALA A 26 -7.89 -2.14 -9.37
CA ALA A 26 -6.81 -3.04 -9.80
C ALA A 26 -6.63 -4.22 -8.83
N THR A 27 -6.62 -3.97 -7.50
CA THR A 27 -6.50 -5.05 -6.50
C THR A 27 -7.68 -6.00 -6.53
N GLN A 28 -8.92 -5.52 -6.69
CA GLN A 28 -10.10 -6.37 -6.82
C GLN A 28 -10.11 -7.17 -8.13
N PHE A 29 -9.56 -6.59 -9.20
CA PHE A 29 -9.49 -7.24 -10.50
C PHE A 29 -8.63 -8.51 -10.48
N PHE A 30 -7.55 -8.56 -9.71
CA PHE A 30 -6.75 -9.77 -9.50
C PHE A 30 -7.58 -10.92 -8.93
N THR A 31 -8.45 -10.65 -7.98
CA THR A 31 -9.34 -11.66 -7.38
C THR A 31 -10.37 -12.16 -8.40
N LEU A 32 -10.89 -11.29 -9.26
CA LEU A 32 -11.83 -11.68 -10.32
C LEU A 32 -11.15 -12.53 -11.40
N ILE A 33 -9.92 -12.21 -11.77
CA ILE A 33 -9.12 -13.03 -12.71
C ILE A 33 -8.86 -14.41 -12.11
N ALA A 34 -8.44 -14.47 -10.83
CA ALA A 34 -8.25 -15.74 -10.16
C ALA A 34 -9.54 -16.57 -10.11
N LEU A 35 -10.68 -15.92 -9.89
CA LEU A 35 -12.00 -16.59 -9.92
C LEU A 35 -12.30 -17.18 -11.30
N TYR A 36 -12.01 -16.44 -12.37
CA TYR A 36 -12.32 -16.88 -13.73
C TYR A 36 -11.43 -18.04 -14.21
N PHE A 37 -10.12 -17.99 -13.93
CA PHE A 37 -9.15 -18.96 -14.42
C PHE A 37 -8.86 -20.12 -13.48
N HIS A 38 -8.95 -19.93 -12.16
CA HIS A 38 -8.54 -20.91 -11.15
C HIS A 38 -9.69 -21.36 -10.24
N GLY A 39 -10.86 -20.74 -10.39
CA GLY A 39 -12.05 -21.12 -9.65
C GLY A 39 -12.16 -20.49 -8.26
N GLN A 40 -13.26 -20.84 -7.58
CA GLN A 40 -13.73 -20.17 -6.37
C GLN A 40 -12.78 -20.35 -5.16
N ALA A 41 -12.18 -21.55 -5.05
CA ALA A 41 -11.31 -21.88 -3.93
C ALA A 41 -10.02 -21.05 -3.96
N ASP A 42 -9.36 -20.94 -5.12
CA ASP A 42 -8.09 -20.21 -5.26
C ASP A 42 -8.31 -18.71 -5.23
N ALA A 43 -9.41 -18.20 -5.79
CA ALA A 43 -9.81 -16.80 -5.65
C ALA A 43 -10.06 -16.44 -4.18
N GLY A 44 -10.68 -17.32 -3.40
CA GLY A 44 -10.89 -17.13 -1.98
C GLY A 44 -9.58 -17.07 -1.18
N ARG A 45 -8.64 -17.98 -1.47
CA ARG A 45 -7.29 -18.00 -0.86
C ARG A 45 -6.51 -16.72 -1.17
N LEU A 46 -6.50 -16.31 -2.43
CA LEU A 46 -5.86 -15.08 -2.87
C LEU A 46 -6.49 -13.86 -2.20
N GLY A 47 -7.82 -13.77 -2.21
CA GLY A 47 -8.56 -12.66 -1.60
C GLY A 47 -8.29 -12.53 -0.09
N MET A 48 -8.24 -13.64 0.64
CA MET A 48 -7.92 -13.64 2.06
C MET A 48 -6.47 -13.18 2.30
N THR A 49 -5.52 -13.69 1.51
CA THR A 49 -4.11 -13.29 1.61
C THR A 49 -3.92 -11.80 1.31
N LEU A 50 -4.56 -11.28 0.24
CA LEU A 50 -4.55 -9.85 -0.10
C LEU A 50 -5.15 -8.99 1.02
N THR A 51 -6.24 -9.43 1.65
CA THR A 51 -6.86 -8.71 2.76
C THR A 51 -5.91 -8.57 3.94
N VAL A 52 -5.25 -9.67 4.33
CA VAL A 52 -4.29 -9.64 5.44
C VAL A 52 -3.06 -8.80 5.11
N THR A 53 -2.49 -8.93 3.92
CA THR A 53 -1.31 -8.16 3.51
C THR A 53 -1.61 -6.66 3.39
N THR A 54 -2.79 -6.27 2.89
CA THR A 54 -3.22 -4.87 2.84
C THR A 54 -3.50 -4.30 4.23
N ALA A 55 -4.04 -5.09 5.16
CA ALA A 55 -4.20 -4.68 6.55
C ALA A 55 -2.84 -4.43 7.23
N ILE A 56 -1.85 -5.30 7.02
CA ILE A 56 -0.48 -5.12 7.50
C ILE A 56 0.11 -3.81 6.94
N GLN A 57 -0.05 -3.56 5.64
CA GLN A 57 0.42 -2.33 5.00
C GLN A 57 -0.26 -1.10 5.59
N GLY A 58 -1.57 -1.14 5.81
CA GLY A 58 -2.32 -0.04 6.43
C GLY A 58 -1.83 0.27 7.85
N MET A 59 -1.57 -0.76 8.67
CA MET A 59 -1.00 -0.60 10.00
C MET A 59 0.40 0.03 9.95
N ALA A 60 1.27 -0.44 9.06
CA ALA A 60 2.61 0.11 8.89
C ALA A 60 2.58 1.58 8.42
N LEU A 61 1.70 1.94 7.48
CA LEU A 61 1.53 3.30 6.99
C LEU A 61 0.93 4.24 8.04
N SER A 62 0.12 3.73 8.99
CA SER A 62 -0.46 4.57 10.04
C SER A 62 0.61 5.32 10.84
N TRP A 63 1.79 4.72 10.99
CA TRP A 63 2.95 5.38 11.63
C TRP A 63 3.40 6.63 10.87
N ILE A 64 3.44 6.57 9.54
CA ILE A 64 3.77 7.72 8.68
C ILE A 64 2.69 8.80 8.80
N HIS A 65 1.41 8.40 8.79
CA HIS A 65 0.28 9.32 8.91
C HIS A 65 0.35 10.15 10.19
N THR A 66 0.74 9.56 11.33
CA THR A 66 0.88 10.30 12.60
C THR A 66 1.98 11.37 12.55
N LYS A 67 2.98 11.24 11.68
CA LYS A 67 4.08 12.18 11.53
C LYS A 67 3.87 13.20 10.39
N PHE A 68 2.89 12.96 9.53
CA PHE A 68 2.65 13.76 8.34
C PHE A 68 2.43 15.25 8.63
N ALA A 69 1.61 15.58 9.64
CA ALA A 69 1.33 16.96 10.02
C ALA A 69 2.59 17.70 10.49
N VAL A 70 3.44 17.03 11.28
CA VAL A 70 4.69 17.59 11.80
C VAL A 70 5.69 17.82 10.66
N ILE A 71 5.84 16.87 9.76
CA ILE A 71 6.70 16.98 8.57
C ILE A 71 6.25 18.14 7.68
N SER A 72 4.93 18.26 7.44
CA SER A 72 4.35 19.36 6.66
C SER A 72 4.61 20.73 7.31
N ASN A 73 4.53 20.81 8.65
CA ASN A 73 4.83 22.04 9.40
C ASN A 73 6.32 22.43 9.29
N TYR A 74 7.26 21.47 9.39
CA TYR A 74 8.67 21.74 9.16
C TYR A 74 8.94 22.27 7.74
N HIS A 75 8.27 21.74 6.72
CA HIS A 75 8.39 22.25 5.36
C HIS A 75 7.82 23.67 5.23
N ALA A 76 6.69 23.98 5.86
CA ALA A 76 6.11 25.31 5.89
C ALA A 76 7.05 26.35 6.52
N ASN A 77 7.76 25.95 7.58
CA ASN A 77 8.75 26.78 8.29
C ASN A 77 10.15 26.74 7.64
N ARG A 78 10.28 26.18 6.42
CA ARG A 78 11.55 26.07 5.67
C ARG A 78 12.65 25.26 6.38
N ASN A 79 12.33 24.50 7.41
CA ASN A 79 13.28 23.63 8.13
C ASN A 79 13.34 22.25 7.45
N ARG A 80 14.01 22.20 6.29
CA ARG A 80 14.12 20.98 5.49
C ARG A 80 14.92 19.87 6.16
N GLU A 81 15.90 20.23 6.96
CA GLU A 81 16.75 19.26 7.64
C GLU A 81 15.97 18.47 8.71
N ALA A 82 15.21 19.16 9.56
CA ALA A 82 14.36 18.54 10.56
C ALA A 82 13.26 17.68 9.90
N ALA A 83 12.64 18.19 8.82
CA ALA A 83 11.65 17.41 8.03
C ALA A 83 12.24 16.12 7.48
N GLY A 84 13.43 16.19 6.86
CA GLY A 84 14.10 15.03 6.28
C GLY A 84 14.54 14.01 7.32
N THR A 85 15.03 14.46 8.48
CA THR A 85 15.44 13.57 9.58
C THR A 85 14.24 12.83 10.16
N LEU A 86 13.15 13.55 10.45
CA LEU A 86 11.92 12.95 10.96
C LEU A 86 11.32 11.95 9.97
N TRP A 87 11.29 12.34 8.68
CA TRP A 87 10.78 11.45 7.62
C TRP A 87 11.60 10.16 7.52
N ARG A 88 12.94 10.23 7.46
CA ARG A 88 13.81 9.05 7.39
C ARG A 88 13.57 8.09 8.55
N ARG A 89 13.47 8.61 9.78
CA ARG A 89 13.15 7.79 10.96
C ARG A 89 11.77 7.16 10.86
N ALA A 90 10.75 7.93 10.48
CA ALA A 90 9.40 7.42 10.32
C ALA A 90 9.30 6.37 9.20
N ALA A 91 9.97 6.59 8.07
CA ALA A 91 10.06 5.66 6.96
C ALA A 91 10.77 4.35 7.36
N ALA A 92 11.89 4.44 8.07
CA ALA A 92 12.61 3.26 8.55
C ALA A 92 11.77 2.40 9.50
N VAL A 93 11.08 3.03 10.47
CA VAL A 93 10.20 2.32 11.41
C VAL A 93 9.02 1.69 10.67
N SER A 94 8.33 2.44 9.80
CA SER A 94 7.19 1.95 9.04
C SER A 94 7.57 0.78 8.14
N SER A 95 8.69 0.89 7.41
CA SER A 95 9.17 -0.17 6.53
C SER A 95 9.67 -1.38 7.32
N GLY A 96 10.30 -1.17 8.46
CA GLY A 96 10.71 -2.25 9.38
C GLY A 96 9.51 -3.01 9.93
N LEU A 97 8.44 -2.31 10.35
CA LEU A 97 7.20 -2.94 10.79
C LEU A 97 6.55 -3.75 9.66
N MET A 98 6.53 -3.22 8.44
CA MET A 98 5.99 -3.91 7.26
C MET A 98 6.73 -5.22 7.00
N VAL A 99 8.07 -5.18 6.92
CA VAL A 99 8.90 -6.37 6.68
C VAL A 99 8.75 -7.39 7.81
N LEU A 100 8.79 -6.94 9.07
CA LEU A 100 8.64 -7.81 10.23
C LEU A 100 7.27 -8.52 10.21
N ALA A 101 6.19 -7.77 9.97
CA ALA A 101 4.83 -8.35 9.97
C ALA A 101 4.61 -9.30 8.79
N LEU A 102 5.15 -9.00 7.60
CA LEU A 102 5.09 -9.93 6.46
C LEU A 102 5.91 -11.19 6.70
N THR A 103 7.11 -11.06 7.27
CA THR A 103 7.94 -12.22 7.64
C THR A 103 7.21 -13.08 8.67
N ALA A 104 6.62 -12.45 9.70
CA ALA A 104 5.81 -13.17 10.69
C ALA A 104 4.62 -13.89 10.03
N LEU A 105 3.93 -13.23 9.08
CA LEU A 105 2.84 -13.86 8.34
C LEU A 105 3.29 -15.12 7.59
N VAL A 106 4.39 -15.04 6.85
CA VAL A 106 4.95 -16.20 6.10
C VAL A 106 5.31 -17.35 7.06
N VAL A 107 5.97 -17.02 8.18
CA VAL A 107 6.36 -18.02 9.20
C VAL A 107 5.12 -18.66 9.83
N ILE A 108 4.14 -17.84 10.24
CA ILE A 108 2.89 -18.34 10.86
C ILE A 108 2.20 -19.31 9.89
N ILE A 109 1.99 -18.89 8.62
CA ILE A 109 1.31 -19.74 7.65
C ILE A 109 2.12 -20.99 7.32
N GLY A 110 3.45 -20.90 7.25
CA GLY A 110 4.32 -22.05 7.06
C GLY A 110 4.30 -23.04 8.23
N CYS A 111 3.98 -22.57 9.45
CA CYS A 111 3.85 -23.41 10.64
C CYS A 111 2.42 -23.94 10.87
N LEU A 112 1.41 -23.42 10.16
CA LEU A 112 0.01 -23.87 10.32
C LEU A 112 -0.21 -25.37 10.12
N PRO A 113 0.44 -26.04 9.14
CA PRO A 113 0.30 -27.49 8.97
C PRO A 113 0.68 -28.30 10.21
N LEU A 114 1.60 -27.77 11.04
CA LEU A 114 2.01 -28.43 12.30
C LEU A 114 0.91 -28.42 13.38
N LEU A 115 -0.11 -27.60 13.22
CA LEU A 115 -1.20 -27.44 14.19
C LEU A 115 -2.45 -28.29 13.85
N GLU A 116 -2.41 -29.08 12.78
CA GLU A 116 -3.48 -30.00 12.31
C GLU A 116 -4.87 -29.38 12.21
N ARG A 117 -4.99 -28.06 11.98
CA ARG A 117 -6.27 -27.34 11.99
C ARG A 117 -6.89 -27.04 10.64
N GLY A 118 -6.27 -27.45 9.54
CA GLY A 118 -6.79 -27.23 8.17
C GLY A 118 -6.89 -25.76 7.74
N TRP A 119 -6.29 -24.81 8.53
CA TRP A 119 -6.32 -23.39 8.23
C TRP A 119 -5.40 -23.00 7.09
N GLU A 120 -4.38 -23.83 6.85
CA GLU A 120 -3.43 -23.68 5.72
C GLU A 120 -4.16 -23.65 4.38
N SER A 121 -5.27 -24.37 4.26
CA SER A 121 -6.08 -24.40 3.02
C SER A 121 -6.77 -23.08 2.68
N ARG A 122 -6.79 -22.12 3.60
CA ARG A 122 -7.41 -20.79 3.40
C ARG A 122 -6.47 -19.74 2.83
N PHE A 123 -5.18 -20.01 2.79
CA PHE A 123 -4.16 -19.12 2.26
C PHE A 123 -3.51 -19.72 1.02
N ILE A 124 -2.89 -18.87 0.20
CA ILE A 124 -1.98 -19.32 -0.85
C ILE A 124 -0.71 -19.90 -0.20
N GLU A 125 0.10 -20.60 -0.98
CA GLU A 125 1.31 -21.23 -0.46
C GLU A 125 2.31 -20.23 0.11
N PRO A 126 3.11 -20.59 1.15
CA PRO A 126 4.02 -19.66 1.82
C PRO A 126 5.00 -18.95 0.88
N TRP A 127 5.50 -19.64 -0.16
CA TRP A 127 6.40 -19.01 -1.14
C TRP A 127 5.68 -17.97 -2.01
N GLN A 128 4.40 -18.21 -2.36
CA GLN A 128 3.58 -17.24 -3.10
C GLN A 128 3.30 -16.01 -2.24
N ILE A 129 3.08 -16.19 -0.92
CA ILE A 129 2.95 -15.08 0.04
C ILE A 129 4.24 -14.28 0.12
N ALA A 130 5.41 -14.95 0.09
CA ALA A 130 6.69 -14.27 0.10
C ALA A 130 6.88 -13.39 -1.17
N VAL A 131 6.54 -13.91 -2.35
CA VAL A 131 6.57 -13.14 -3.61
C VAL A 131 5.59 -11.98 -3.58
N LEU A 132 4.35 -12.21 -3.15
CA LEU A 132 3.34 -11.16 -2.98
C LEU A 132 3.83 -10.10 -1.98
N GLY A 133 4.46 -10.55 -0.88
CA GLY A 133 5.03 -9.69 0.16
C GLY A 133 6.14 -8.78 -0.36
N LEU A 134 6.96 -9.24 -1.29
CA LEU A 134 7.94 -8.37 -1.98
C LEU A 134 7.26 -7.27 -2.78
N GLY A 135 6.21 -7.60 -3.54
CA GLY A 135 5.41 -6.61 -4.26
C GLY A 135 4.74 -5.60 -3.32
N CYS A 136 4.15 -6.09 -2.23
CA CYS A 136 3.55 -5.23 -1.20
C CYS A 136 4.58 -4.32 -0.53
N THR A 137 5.80 -4.82 -0.27
CA THR A 137 6.89 -4.02 0.29
C THR A 137 7.34 -2.93 -0.68
N ALA A 138 7.49 -3.23 -1.95
CA ALA A 138 7.81 -2.25 -2.99
C ALA A 138 6.72 -1.16 -3.07
N ASN A 139 5.45 -1.55 -3.08
CA ASN A 139 4.32 -0.62 -3.06
C ASN A 139 4.30 0.23 -1.77
N HIS A 140 4.62 -0.35 -0.62
CA HIS A 140 4.74 0.37 0.65
C HIS A 140 5.83 1.44 0.59
N LEU A 141 7.02 1.14 0.02
CA LEU A 141 8.09 2.10 -0.16
C LEU A 141 7.67 3.26 -1.06
N ILE A 142 6.94 2.98 -2.15
CA ILE A 142 6.37 4.01 -3.03
C ILE A 142 5.38 4.89 -2.26
N ALA A 143 4.51 4.29 -1.44
CA ALA A 143 3.55 5.03 -0.63
C ALA A 143 4.26 5.95 0.38
N VAL A 144 5.27 5.45 1.09
CA VAL A 144 6.09 6.24 2.03
C VAL A 144 6.74 7.44 1.34
N GLN A 145 7.31 7.25 0.14
CA GLN A 145 7.89 8.34 -0.65
C GLN A 145 6.83 9.35 -1.09
N SER A 146 5.67 8.87 -1.50
CA SER A 146 4.56 9.72 -1.94
C SER A 146 4.08 10.65 -0.82
N PHE A 147 4.03 10.17 0.43
CA PHE A 147 3.69 11.00 1.59
C PHE A 147 4.71 12.12 1.82
N TYR A 148 6.02 11.86 1.66
CA TYR A 148 7.03 12.89 1.80
C TYR A 148 6.90 13.99 0.76
N VAL A 149 6.69 13.61 -0.50
CA VAL A 149 6.50 14.57 -1.58
C VAL A 149 5.19 15.36 -1.43
N LEU A 150 4.13 14.69 -0.95
CA LEU A 150 2.86 15.36 -0.67
C LEU A 150 3.02 16.40 0.46
N ALA A 151 3.85 16.12 1.48
CA ALA A 151 4.16 17.07 2.55
C ALA A 151 4.89 18.32 2.04
N GLN A 152 5.62 18.24 0.93
CA GLN A 152 6.27 19.38 0.27
C GLN A 152 5.33 20.20 -0.62
N LYS A 153 4.03 19.87 -0.69
CA LYS A 153 3.05 20.47 -1.62
C LYS A 153 3.45 20.39 -3.10
N SER A 154 4.41 19.56 -3.47
CA SER A 154 4.79 19.31 -4.85
C SER A 154 3.91 18.20 -5.45
N ARG A 155 3.58 18.31 -6.76
CA ARG A 155 2.54 17.50 -7.41
C ARG A 155 3.05 16.51 -8.49
N PRO A 156 4.26 15.90 -8.41
CA PRO A 156 4.83 15.17 -9.54
C PRO A 156 4.26 13.75 -9.76
N PHE A 157 3.50 13.17 -8.81
CA PHE A 157 3.21 11.72 -8.81
C PHE A 157 1.90 11.28 -9.50
N LEU A 158 1.03 12.17 -9.94
CA LEU A 158 -0.23 11.78 -10.58
C LEU A 158 -0.04 11.01 -11.88
N LEU A 159 0.80 11.52 -12.76
CA LEU A 159 1.04 10.89 -14.06
C LEU A 159 1.77 9.54 -13.93
N PRO A 160 2.89 9.40 -13.18
CA PRO A 160 3.54 8.12 -12.99
C PRO A 160 2.66 7.05 -12.37
N SER A 161 1.81 7.41 -11.39
CA SER A 161 0.89 6.46 -10.76
C SER A 161 -0.17 5.95 -11.72
N LEU A 162 -0.80 6.83 -12.50
CA LEU A 162 -1.80 6.44 -13.49
C LEU A 162 -1.20 5.57 -14.59
N VAL A 163 -0.02 5.91 -15.09
CA VAL A 163 0.68 5.12 -16.11
C VAL A 163 1.09 3.76 -15.56
N GLY A 164 1.65 3.70 -14.36
CA GLY A 164 2.06 2.45 -13.72
C GLY A 164 0.89 1.48 -13.53
N PHE A 165 -0.25 1.95 -13.03
CA PHE A 165 -1.45 1.12 -12.85
C PHE A 165 -2.06 0.68 -14.18
N SER A 166 -2.08 1.57 -15.19
CA SER A 166 -2.59 1.22 -16.52
C SER A 166 -1.75 0.13 -17.18
N LEU A 167 -0.42 0.23 -17.09
CA LEU A 167 0.51 -0.77 -17.61
C LEU A 167 0.37 -2.12 -16.89
N THR A 168 0.21 -2.10 -15.57
CA THR A 168 -0.01 -3.33 -14.77
C THR A 168 -1.32 -3.99 -15.17
N GLY A 169 -2.40 -3.21 -15.34
CA GLY A 169 -3.69 -3.73 -15.80
C GLY A 169 -3.62 -4.34 -17.20
N LEU A 170 -2.91 -3.73 -18.13
CA LEU A 170 -2.71 -4.24 -19.49
C LEU A 170 -1.84 -5.51 -19.50
N ALA A 171 -0.79 -5.58 -18.71
CA ALA A 171 0.11 -6.73 -18.62
C ALA A 171 -0.58 -7.99 -18.04
N VAL A 172 -1.67 -7.83 -17.32
CA VAL A 172 -2.46 -8.95 -16.74
C VAL A 172 -3.54 -9.43 -17.70
N LEU A 173 -3.94 -8.61 -18.69
CA LEU A 173 -4.98 -8.93 -19.67
C LEU A 173 -4.43 -9.51 -21.00
N GLY A 174 -3.11 -9.36 -21.26
CA GLY A 174 -2.42 -9.89 -22.44
C GLY A 174 -1.72 -11.19 -22.16
#